data_07e551a0c84998b989fc2113ba5bc349
#
_entry.id   07e551a0c84998b989fc2113ba5bc349
#
_cell.length_a   1.000
_cell.length_b   1.000
_cell.length_c   1.000
_cell.angle_alpha   90.00
_cell.angle_beta   90.00
_cell.angle_gamma   90.00
#
_symmetry.space_group_name_H-M   'P 1'
#
loop_
_entity.id
_entity.type
_entity.pdbx_description
1 polymer ?
#
loop_
_entity_poly.entity_id
_entity_poly.type
_entity_poly.pdbx_seq_one_letter_code
_entity_poly.pdbx_strand_id
1 'polypeptide(L)'
;MGDADFFPVILANQVFGGDFNSYLNMNLREKHGWTYGARSSVGINKNMYSQFRANTQVRNAVTDSAITQALYELNRIRTEKVSEEALNNVKAGYIGRFVMQVEKPSTVARYALNIETEGLPADFYENYIKNINAVTPDDVMRVVNKYFLADNLRILVVGKAAEVLPGLESLKIPIFFFDKFGNPTEKPAMKKAVPAGVTVKTVIDNYINAIGGDKAIKSVKSIAYLGSAKIPQAPMPITYTSKIDSKGRFAEELSMAGMGSLMKQVVNGNTAYAAQQGQKKVMEGKELAEMKESAVLFSETLLATKAGVTLSGIEPLNGSDAYTVVDGDTTYYFDVKSGLKIAEASTSEQGGQKVTQMTTYGDYRDVKGVKLPFNQIMNVGFELDIKMSEVKVNEGVNDADFQ
;
A
#
# COMPACT_ATOMS: atom_id res chain seq x y z
N MET A 1 26.42 1.04 -23.71
CA MET A 1 27.67 0.55 -23.07
C MET A 1 28.94 1.09 -23.77
N GLY A 2 28.95 1.27 -25.07
CA GLY A 2 30.11 1.78 -25.81
C GLY A 2 30.41 3.30 -25.70
N ASP A 3 29.62 4.05 -24.89
CA ASP A 3 29.86 5.47 -24.65
C ASP A 3 31.05 5.67 -23.69
N ALA A 4 31.87 6.67 -23.95
CA ALA A 4 33.04 7.01 -23.11
C ALA A 4 32.67 7.34 -21.66
N ASP A 5 31.45 7.84 -21.43
CA ASP A 5 30.93 8.16 -20.11
C ASP A 5 30.30 6.95 -19.39
N PHE A 6 30.25 5.77 -19.99
CA PHE A 6 29.59 4.59 -19.42
C PHE A 6 30.12 4.22 -18.03
N PHE A 7 31.43 4.00 -17.88
CA PHE A 7 32.02 3.65 -16.59
C PHE A 7 31.93 4.77 -15.56
N PRO A 8 32.23 6.03 -15.87
CA PRO A 8 31.99 7.14 -14.97
C PRO A 8 30.55 7.23 -14.47
N VAL A 9 29.53 7.11 -15.34
CA VAL A 9 28.12 7.19 -14.99
C VAL A 9 27.70 6.03 -14.07
N ILE A 10 28.15 4.80 -14.37
CA ILE A 10 27.86 3.65 -13.53
C ILE A 10 28.42 3.83 -12.11
N LEU A 11 29.68 4.28 -11.99
CA LEU A 11 30.30 4.48 -10.68
C LEU A 11 29.68 5.69 -9.95
N ALA A 12 29.36 6.75 -10.66
CA ALA A 12 28.60 7.88 -10.09
C ALA A 12 27.27 7.44 -9.50
N ASN A 13 26.53 6.57 -10.20
CA ASN A 13 25.29 5.99 -9.68
C ASN A 13 25.54 5.12 -8.44
N GLN A 14 26.63 4.33 -8.39
CA GLN A 14 26.95 3.54 -7.20
C GLN A 14 27.21 4.45 -5.99
N VAL A 15 27.94 5.55 -6.15
CA VAL A 15 28.17 6.54 -5.10
C VAL A 15 26.87 7.19 -4.64
N PHE A 16 26.00 7.55 -5.58
CA PHE A 16 24.77 8.29 -5.26
C PHE A 16 23.70 7.43 -4.59
N GLY A 17 23.36 6.27 -5.16
CA GLY A 17 22.26 5.44 -4.64
C GLY A 17 22.32 3.96 -5.07
N GLY A 18 23.32 3.55 -5.87
CA GLY A 18 23.42 2.18 -6.39
C GLY A 18 23.96 1.17 -5.38
N ASP A 19 24.66 1.62 -4.34
CA ASP A 19 25.28 0.78 -3.31
C ASP A 19 24.62 0.97 -1.95
N PHE A 20 24.88 0.03 -1.01
CA PHE A 20 24.37 0.13 0.36
C PHE A 20 24.94 1.37 1.08
N ASN A 21 26.21 1.65 0.89
CA ASN A 21 26.91 2.80 1.49
C ASN A 21 26.79 4.09 0.66
N SER A 22 25.82 4.13 -0.27
CA SER A 22 25.57 5.30 -1.13
C SER A 22 25.02 6.50 -0.34
N TYR A 23 25.20 7.68 -0.86
CA TYR A 23 24.76 8.94 -0.25
C TYR A 23 23.27 8.92 0.13
N LEU A 24 22.39 8.49 -0.77
CA LEU A 24 20.96 8.40 -0.50
C LEU A 24 20.63 7.42 0.65
N ASN A 25 21.22 6.23 0.62
CA ASN A 25 20.91 5.21 1.61
C ASN A 25 21.46 5.59 2.99
N MET A 26 22.68 6.10 3.04
CA MET A 26 23.30 6.57 4.30
C MET A 26 22.55 7.76 4.90
N ASN A 27 21.98 8.63 4.06
CA ASN A 27 21.20 9.76 4.54
C ASN A 27 19.80 9.29 5.02
N LEU A 28 18.98 8.73 4.11
CA LEU A 28 17.57 8.46 4.37
C LEU A 28 17.36 7.27 5.32
N ARG A 29 18.20 6.24 5.22
CA ARG A 29 18.10 5.04 6.06
C ARG A 29 18.90 5.15 7.34
N GLU A 30 20.21 5.30 7.24
CA GLU A 30 21.10 5.18 8.41
C GLU A 30 21.01 6.41 9.32
N LYS A 31 21.06 7.61 8.75
CA LYS A 31 21.01 8.86 9.52
C LYS A 31 19.62 9.20 10.03
N HIS A 32 18.60 9.04 9.19
CA HIS A 32 17.24 9.49 9.52
C HIS A 32 16.26 8.37 9.87
N GLY A 33 16.52 7.10 9.53
CA GLY A 33 15.64 5.98 9.83
C GLY A 33 14.25 6.08 9.18
N TRP A 34 14.15 6.75 8.04
CA TRP A 34 12.86 7.01 7.38
C TRP A 34 12.43 5.90 6.43
N THR A 35 13.36 5.05 6.02
CA THR A 35 13.17 4.01 5.03
C THR A 35 13.98 2.75 5.34
N TYR A 36 13.57 1.61 4.80
CA TYR A 36 14.39 0.38 4.76
C TYR A 36 15.47 0.41 3.68
N GLY A 37 15.38 1.35 2.73
CA GLY A 37 16.41 1.57 1.72
C GLY A 37 16.00 2.63 0.71
N ALA A 38 17.01 3.40 0.28
CA ALA A 38 16.92 4.34 -0.81
C ALA A 38 17.91 3.92 -1.89
N ARG A 39 17.47 3.83 -3.12
CA ARG A 39 18.28 3.32 -4.23
C ARG A 39 18.17 4.21 -5.46
N SER A 40 19.25 4.24 -6.25
CA SER A 40 19.22 4.79 -7.59
C SER A 40 19.69 3.80 -8.64
N SER A 41 19.28 4.02 -9.87
CA SER A 41 19.66 3.22 -11.02
C SER A 41 19.77 4.08 -12.27
N VAL A 42 20.64 3.67 -13.17
CA VAL A 42 20.75 4.22 -14.52
C VAL A 42 20.36 3.12 -15.50
N GLY A 43 19.39 3.40 -16.35
CA GLY A 43 19.04 2.52 -17.45
C GLY A 43 20.16 2.47 -18.48
N ILE A 44 20.40 1.29 -19.04
CA ILE A 44 21.32 1.11 -20.16
C ILE A 44 20.48 0.64 -21.34
N ASN A 45 20.26 1.51 -22.31
CA ASN A 45 19.46 1.20 -23.48
C ASN A 45 20.08 1.84 -24.72
N LYS A 46 20.32 1.04 -25.76
CA LYS A 46 20.90 1.49 -27.03
C LYS A 46 19.87 2.24 -27.89
N ASN A 47 18.61 1.86 -27.80
CA ASN A 47 17.56 2.28 -28.72
C ASN A 47 16.62 3.35 -28.15
N MET A 48 16.77 3.70 -26.87
CA MET A 48 15.92 4.65 -26.17
C MET A 48 16.75 5.51 -25.21
N TYR A 49 16.20 6.64 -24.81
CA TYR A 49 16.79 7.44 -23.73
C TYR A 49 16.91 6.63 -22.46
N SER A 50 18.10 6.56 -21.91
CA SER A 50 18.36 5.93 -20.62
C SER A 50 17.83 6.81 -19.50
N GLN A 51 17.08 6.22 -18.57
CA GLN A 51 16.53 6.93 -17.43
C GLN A 51 17.46 6.82 -16.23
N PHE A 52 17.72 7.94 -15.56
CA PHE A 52 18.20 7.96 -14.20
C PHE A 52 17.01 8.01 -13.26
N ARG A 53 16.95 7.09 -12.30
CA ARG A 53 15.89 7.00 -11.28
C ARG A 53 16.50 6.91 -9.89
N ALA A 54 15.86 7.62 -8.94
CA ALA A 54 16.04 7.36 -7.53
C ALA A 54 14.67 7.03 -6.91
N ASN A 55 14.61 6.06 -6.02
CA ASN A 55 13.39 5.64 -5.37
C ASN A 55 13.61 5.26 -3.91
N THR A 56 12.58 5.48 -3.11
CA THR A 56 12.50 5.07 -1.71
C THR A 56 11.05 4.95 -1.29
N GLN A 57 10.79 4.20 -0.22
CA GLN A 57 9.51 4.13 0.46
C GLN A 57 9.68 4.71 1.85
N VAL A 58 8.90 5.72 2.19
CA VAL A 58 8.96 6.41 3.48
C VAL A 58 7.57 6.52 4.09
N ARG A 59 7.47 6.78 5.38
CA ARG A 59 6.21 7.13 6.03
C ARG A 59 5.68 8.45 5.48
N ASN A 60 4.35 8.58 5.36
CA ASN A 60 3.70 9.80 4.85
C ASN A 60 4.19 11.07 5.55
N ALA A 61 4.33 11.01 6.88
CA ALA A 61 4.73 12.16 7.71
C ALA A 61 6.15 12.70 7.44
N VAL A 62 6.99 12.00 6.69
CA VAL A 62 8.38 12.41 6.37
C VAL A 62 8.64 12.49 4.87
N THR A 63 7.57 12.49 4.05
CA THR A 63 7.70 12.48 2.59
C THR A 63 8.39 13.74 2.05
N ASP A 64 8.00 14.92 2.53
CA ASP A 64 8.62 16.21 2.20
C ASP A 64 10.09 16.28 2.62
N SER A 65 10.37 15.83 3.83
CA SER A 65 11.72 15.77 4.37
C SER A 65 12.61 14.82 3.57
N ALA A 66 12.08 13.66 3.16
CA ALA A 66 12.80 12.69 2.34
C ALA A 66 13.13 13.26 0.93
N ILE A 67 12.18 14.00 0.33
CA ILE A 67 12.43 14.72 -0.93
C ILE A 67 13.54 15.75 -0.74
N THR A 68 13.46 16.56 0.31
CA THR A 68 14.45 17.58 0.63
C THR A 68 15.84 16.97 0.78
N GLN A 69 15.97 15.87 1.51
CA GLN A 69 17.25 15.21 1.70
C GLN A 69 17.76 14.51 0.42
N ALA A 70 16.86 13.95 -0.39
CA ALA A 70 17.25 13.37 -1.67
C ALA A 70 17.79 14.44 -2.64
N LEU A 71 17.15 15.60 -2.68
CA LEU A 71 17.62 16.75 -3.47
C LEU A 71 18.94 17.32 -2.91
N TYR A 72 19.10 17.33 -1.60
CA TYR A 72 20.36 17.72 -0.96
C TYR A 72 21.51 16.80 -1.42
N GLU A 73 21.36 15.48 -1.35
CA GLU A 73 22.41 14.55 -1.80
C GLU A 73 22.66 14.62 -3.30
N LEU A 74 21.62 14.89 -4.10
CA LEU A 74 21.80 15.11 -5.53
C LEU A 74 22.63 16.39 -5.83
N ASN A 75 22.38 17.46 -5.10
CA ASN A 75 23.18 18.69 -5.23
C ASN A 75 24.60 18.48 -4.70
N ARG A 76 24.74 17.77 -3.57
CA ARG A 76 26.03 17.45 -3.00
C ARG A 76 26.96 16.73 -3.98
N ILE A 77 26.51 15.64 -4.61
CA ILE A 77 27.35 14.89 -5.57
C ILE A 77 27.67 15.71 -6.84
N ARG A 78 26.89 16.76 -7.15
CA ARG A 78 27.14 17.67 -8.26
C ARG A 78 28.13 18.79 -7.92
N THR A 79 28.24 19.16 -6.64
CA THR A 79 29.04 20.31 -6.20
C THR A 79 30.27 19.93 -5.40
N GLU A 80 30.25 18.76 -4.76
CA GLU A 80 31.36 18.26 -3.97
C GLU A 80 31.99 17.04 -4.66
N LYS A 81 33.31 17.06 -4.81
CA LYS A 81 34.03 15.89 -5.31
C LYS A 81 33.91 14.73 -4.33
N VAL A 82 33.60 13.54 -4.86
CA VAL A 82 33.71 12.31 -4.08
C VAL A 82 35.16 12.11 -3.64
N SER A 83 35.40 11.68 -2.41
CA SER A 83 36.77 11.39 -1.95
C SER A 83 37.34 10.18 -2.68
N GLU A 84 38.66 10.17 -2.89
CA GLU A 84 39.38 9.04 -3.48
C GLU A 84 39.08 7.74 -2.72
N GLU A 85 39.05 7.78 -1.39
CA GLU A 85 38.72 6.63 -0.56
C GLU A 85 37.33 6.09 -0.86
N ALA A 86 36.29 6.94 -0.88
CA ALA A 86 34.92 6.55 -1.16
C ALA A 86 34.76 5.96 -2.56
N LEU A 87 35.40 6.59 -3.57
CA LEU A 87 35.38 6.08 -4.94
C LEU A 87 36.09 4.72 -5.06
N ASN A 88 37.25 4.55 -4.38
CA ASN A 88 37.99 3.31 -4.41
C ASN A 88 37.21 2.16 -3.72
N ASN A 89 36.49 2.43 -2.63
CA ASN A 89 35.60 1.46 -1.99
C ASN A 89 34.46 1.02 -2.95
N VAL A 90 33.86 1.96 -3.64
CA VAL A 90 32.83 1.68 -4.66
C VAL A 90 33.40 0.84 -5.81
N LYS A 91 34.59 1.20 -6.35
CA LYS A 91 35.27 0.43 -7.39
C LYS A 91 35.54 -1.00 -6.93
N ALA A 92 36.11 -1.19 -5.74
CA ALA A 92 36.42 -2.51 -5.20
C ALA A 92 35.17 -3.38 -5.07
N GLY A 93 34.08 -2.84 -4.53
CA GLY A 93 32.80 -3.56 -4.42
C GLY A 93 32.21 -3.91 -5.79
N TYR A 94 32.28 -2.99 -6.75
CA TYR A 94 31.79 -3.22 -8.10
C TYR A 94 32.60 -4.27 -8.86
N ILE A 95 33.92 -4.20 -8.77
CA ILE A 95 34.85 -5.19 -9.36
C ILE A 95 34.63 -6.57 -8.73
N GLY A 96 34.47 -6.64 -7.39
CA GLY A 96 34.19 -7.91 -6.72
C GLY A 96 32.93 -8.60 -7.24
N ARG A 97 31.85 -7.83 -7.41
CA ARG A 97 30.58 -8.35 -8.02
C ARG A 97 30.78 -8.77 -9.46
N PHE A 98 31.55 -8.05 -10.26
CA PHE A 98 31.87 -8.40 -11.63
C PHE A 98 32.61 -9.72 -11.71
N VAL A 99 33.68 -9.91 -10.92
CA VAL A 99 34.47 -11.15 -10.90
C VAL A 99 33.61 -12.34 -10.50
N MET A 100 32.79 -12.21 -9.45
CA MET A 100 31.87 -13.30 -9.04
C MET A 100 30.83 -13.67 -10.12
N GLN A 101 30.43 -12.71 -10.97
CA GLN A 101 29.49 -12.98 -12.05
C GLN A 101 30.12 -13.72 -13.23
N VAL A 102 31.39 -13.47 -13.54
CA VAL A 102 32.10 -14.10 -14.66
C VAL A 102 32.29 -15.61 -14.47
N GLU A 103 32.26 -16.08 -13.23
CA GLU A 103 32.31 -17.55 -12.95
C GLU A 103 31.11 -18.31 -13.51
N LYS A 104 30.00 -17.62 -13.82
CA LYS A 104 28.79 -18.27 -14.36
C LYS A 104 28.84 -18.36 -15.87
N PRO A 105 28.73 -19.57 -16.48
CA PRO A 105 28.76 -19.75 -17.95
C PRO A 105 27.70 -18.89 -18.67
N SER A 106 26.51 -18.72 -18.08
CA SER A 106 25.45 -17.89 -18.63
C SER A 106 25.83 -16.42 -18.72
N THR A 107 26.67 -15.92 -17.81
CA THR A 107 27.18 -14.55 -17.84
C THR A 107 28.18 -14.36 -18.97
N VAL A 108 29.09 -15.32 -19.18
CA VAL A 108 30.05 -15.30 -20.28
C VAL A 108 29.33 -15.29 -21.63
N ALA A 109 28.33 -16.18 -21.79
CA ALA A 109 27.50 -16.20 -23.01
C ALA A 109 26.78 -14.87 -23.24
N ARG A 110 26.25 -14.26 -22.21
CA ARG A 110 25.62 -12.93 -22.28
C ARG A 110 26.61 -11.84 -22.66
N TYR A 111 27.84 -11.90 -22.16
CA TYR A 111 28.87 -10.92 -22.52
C TYR A 111 29.25 -11.03 -24.00
N ALA A 112 29.40 -12.25 -24.53
CA ALA A 112 29.60 -12.44 -25.93
C ALA A 112 28.44 -11.89 -26.78
N LEU A 113 27.19 -12.15 -26.35
CA LEU A 113 26.02 -11.59 -27.01
C LEU A 113 26.00 -10.06 -26.97
N ASN A 114 26.33 -9.43 -25.83
CA ASN A 114 26.37 -7.97 -25.69
C ASN A 114 27.40 -7.33 -26.62
N ILE A 115 28.58 -7.97 -26.83
CA ILE A 115 29.58 -7.47 -27.78
C ILE A 115 28.94 -7.30 -29.16
N GLU A 116 28.21 -8.27 -29.63
CA GLU A 116 27.55 -8.25 -30.94
C GLU A 116 26.35 -7.28 -30.96
N THR A 117 25.43 -7.41 -30.02
CA THR A 117 24.16 -6.66 -30.03
C THR A 117 24.34 -5.20 -29.71
N GLU A 118 25.28 -4.84 -28.85
CA GLU A 118 25.59 -3.46 -28.48
C GLU A 118 26.67 -2.82 -29.36
N GLY A 119 27.35 -3.64 -30.21
CA GLY A 119 28.46 -3.16 -31.06
C GLY A 119 29.66 -2.75 -30.24
N LEU A 120 30.00 -3.52 -29.21
CA LEU A 120 31.14 -3.23 -28.34
C LEU A 120 32.46 -3.73 -28.96
N PRO A 121 33.61 -3.15 -28.59
CA PRO A 121 34.92 -3.71 -28.92
C PRO A 121 35.02 -5.16 -28.41
N ALA A 122 35.69 -6.02 -29.16
CA ALA A 122 35.86 -7.45 -28.81
C ALA A 122 36.53 -7.63 -27.44
N ASP A 123 37.43 -6.74 -27.07
CA ASP A 123 38.17 -6.71 -25.82
C ASP A 123 37.47 -5.90 -24.70
N PHE A 124 36.21 -5.54 -24.89
CA PHE A 124 35.47 -4.69 -23.93
C PHE A 124 35.49 -5.27 -22.52
N TYR A 125 35.17 -6.53 -22.35
CA TYR A 125 35.13 -7.18 -21.03
C TYR A 125 36.52 -7.55 -20.51
N GLU A 126 37.53 -7.70 -21.36
CA GLU A 126 38.95 -7.88 -20.96
C GLU A 126 39.48 -6.60 -20.31
N ASN A 127 39.10 -5.42 -20.86
CA ASN A 127 39.48 -4.11 -20.34
C ASN A 127 38.54 -3.59 -19.24
N TYR A 128 37.48 -4.33 -18.86
CA TYR A 128 36.43 -3.84 -17.97
C TYR A 128 36.95 -3.32 -16.63
N ILE A 129 37.78 -4.11 -15.94
CA ILE A 129 38.37 -3.73 -14.63
C ILE A 129 39.33 -2.55 -14.81
N LYS A 130 40.14 -2.51 -15.86
CA LYS A 130 41.03 -1.41 -16.17
C LYS A 130 40.25 -0.10 -16.34
N ASN A 131 39.15 -0.15 -17.09
CA ASN A 131 38.31 1.03 -17.33
C ASN A 131 37.61 1.52 -16.06
N ILE A 132 37.15 0.63 -15.17
CA ILE A 132 36.64 0.99 -13.85
C ILE A 132 37.70 1.70 -13.01
N ASN A 133 38.91 1.14 -12.96
CA ASN A 133 40.00 1.70 -12.18
C ASN A 133 40.47 3.07 -12.69
N ALA A 134 40.34 3.34 -13.98
CA ALA A 134 40.73 4.60 -14.60
C ALA A 134 39.81 5.78 -14.24
N VAL A 135 38.58 5.55 -13.77
CA VAL A 135 37.63 6.62 -13.40
C VAL A 135 38.15 7.44 -12.22
N THR A 136 38.11 8.73 -12.34
CA THR A 136 38.57 9.69 -11.31
C THR A 136 37.40 10.39 -10.62
N PRO A 137 37.58 11.04 -9.45
CA PRO A 137 36.58 11.90 -8.84
C PRO A 137 36.11 13.05 -9.77
N ASP A 138 36.99 13.57 -10.63
CA ASP A 138 36.65 14.59 -11.61
C ASP A 138 35.71 14.02 -12.68
N ASP A 139 35.92 12.80 -13.12
CA ASP A 139 35.01 12.11 -14.05
C ASP A 139 33.62 11.92 -13.43
N VAL A 140 33.54 11.51 -12.16
CA VAL A 140 32.27 11.37 -11.43
C VAL A 140 31.54 12.72 -11.41
N MET A 141 32.21 13.80 -11.01
CA MET A 141 31.61 15.14 -10.97
C MET A 141 31.16 15.62 -12.36
N ARG A 142 31.97 15.40 -13.37
CA ARG A 142 31.66 15.75 -14.75
C ARG A 142 30.40 15.06 -15.25
N VAL A 143 30.29 13.74 -15.10
CA VAL A 143 29.14 12.97 -15.60
C VAL A 143 27.88 13.24 -14.79
N VAL A 144 27.97 13.44 -13.48
CA VAL A 144 26.81 13.80 -12.65
C VAL A 144 26.24 15.15 -13.11
N ASN A 145 27.08 16.15 -13.36
CA ASN A 145 26.61 17.44 -13.85
C ASN A 145 26.03 17.35 -15.27
N LYS A 146 26.52 16.41 -16.09
CA LYS A 146 26.03 16.21 -17.47
C LYS A 146 24.70 15.44 -17.51
N TYR A 147 24.50 14.44 -16.64
CA TYR A 147 23.42 13.47 -16.79
C TYR A 147 22.41 13.43 -15.62
N PHE A 148 22.80 13.82 -14.39
CA PHE A 148 21.88 13.85 -13.25
C PHE A 148 21.26 15.25 -13.13
N LEU A 149 20.30 15.50 -14.02
CA LEU A 149 19.72 16.84 -14.28
C LEU A 149 18.78 17.26 -13.15
N ALA A 150 19.31 17.88 -12.10
CA ALA A 150 18.54 18.35 -10.95
C ALA A 150 17.41 19.33 -11.35
N ASP A 151 17.68 20.20 -12.33
CA ASP A 151 16.72 21.21 -12.77
C ASP A 151 15.58 20.66 -13.66
N ASN A 152 15.69 19.40 -14.10
CA ASN A 152 14.70 18.72 -14.94
C ASN A 152 14.16 17.42 -14.31
N LEU A 153 14.16 17.35 -13.00
CA LEU A 153 13.63 16.20 -12.27
C LEU A 153 12.12 16.14 -12.32
N ARG A 154 11.61 14.91 -12.36
CA ARG A 154 10.22 14.57 -12.11
C ARG A 154 10.14 13.84 -10.78
N ILE A 155 9.51 14.44 -9.78
CA ILE A 155 9.30 13.84 -8.46
C ILE A 155 7.91 13.22 -8.46
N LEU A 156 7.83 11.89 -8.42
CA LEU A 156 6.57 11.17 -8.33
C LEU A 156 6.35 10.74 -6.89
N VAL A 157 5.22 11.17 -6.31
CA VAL A 157 4.79 10.79 -4.97
C VAL A 157 3.50 10.00 -5.07
N VAL A 158 3.48 8.82 -4.45
CA VAL A 158 2.26 8.00 -4.27
C VAL A 158 2.03 7.85 -2.77
N GLY A 159 0.91 8.37 -2.29
CA GLY A 159 0.59 8.37 -0.86
C GLY A 159 -0.80 8.93 -0.56
N LYS A 160 -1.19 8.93 0.70
CA LYS A 160 -2.45 9.52 1.15
C LYS A 160 -2.34 11.05 1.09
N ALA A 161 -3.00 11.67 0.11
CA ALA A 161 -2.89 13.10 -0.16
C ALA A 161 -3.11 13.98 1.09
N ALA A 162 -4.09 13.64 1.93
CA ALA A 162 -4.38 14.37 3.16
C ALA A 162 -3.20 14.44 4.14
N GLU A 163 -2.30 13.46 4.10
CA GLU A 163 -1.13 13.38 5.00
C GLU A 163 0.13 13.96 4.36
N VAL A 164 0.32 13.78 3.05
CA VAL A 164 1.56 14.19 2.38
C VAL A 164 1.51 15.60 1.78
N LEU A 165 0.32 16.05 1.34
CA LEU A 165 0.18 17.28 0.56
C LEU A 165 0.58 18.55 1.33
N PRO A 166 0.23 18.74 2.61
CA PRO A 166 0.65 19.93 3.36
C PRO A 166 2.18 20.10 3.40
N GLY A 167 2.92 19.02 3.62
CA GLY A 167 4.38 19.01 3.59
C GLY A 167 4.93 19.29 2.19
N LEU A 168 4.36 18.67 1.16
CA LEU A 168 4.78 18.87 -0.23
C LEU A 168 4.57 20.31 -0.70
N GLU A 169 3.46 20.95 -0.34
CA GLU A 169 3.19 22.36 -0.67
C GLU A 169 4.20 23.32 -0.04
N SER A 170 4.71 22.98 1.14
CA SER A 170 5.75 23.77 1.81
C SER A 170 7.07 23.83 1.03
N LEU A 171 7.34 22.84 0.17
CA LEU A 171 8.55 22.78 -0.67
C LEU A 171 8.54 23.80 -1.81
N LYS A 172 7.37 24.41 -2.11
CA LYS A 172 7.19 25.41 -3.20
C LYS A 172 7.58 24.87 -4.59
N ILE A 173 7.52 23.56 -4.79
CA ILE A 173 7.67 22.89 -6.07
C ILE A 173 6.29 22.77 -6.71
N PRO A 174 6.10 23.05 -8.00
CA PRO A 174 4.82 22.86 -8.68
C PRO A 174 4.32 21.43 -8.54
N ILE A 175 3.06 21.26 -8.12
CA ILE A 175 2.44 19.95 -7.91
C ILE A 175 1.35 19.75 -8.95
N PHE A 176 1.38 18.60 -9.61
CA PHE A 176 0.35 18.14 -10.55
C PHE A 176 -0.28 16.86 -10.01
N PHE A 177 -1.59 16.73 -10.17
CA PHE A 177 -2.35 15.62 -9.62
C PHE A 177 -2.78 14.66 -10.72
N PHE A 178 -2.66 13.35 -10.42
CA PHE A 178 -3.02 12.28 -11.33
C PHE A 178 -3.81 11.21 -10.59
N ASP A 179 -4.74 10.57 -11.28
CA ASP A 179 -5.44 9.39 -10.77
C ASP A 179 -4.55 8.13 -10.81
N LYS A 180 -5.07 6.99 -10.34
CA LYS A 180 -4.35 5.71 -10.33
C LYS A 180 -4.00 5.15 -11.73
N PHE A 181 -4.56 5.73 -12.78
CA PHE A 181 -4.30 5.37 -14.17
C PHE A 181 -3.33 6.34 -14.85
N GLY A 182 -2.90 7.40 -14.16
CA GLY A 182 -2.02 8.43 -14.71
C GLY A 182 -2.74 9.53 -15.49
N ASN A 183 -4.08 9.62 -15.39
CA ASN A 183 -4.81 10.73 -16.01
C ASN A 183 -4.73 11.96 -15.10
N PRO A 184 -4.56 13.16 -15.67
CA PRO A 184 -4.61 14.40 -14.91
C PRO A 184 -5.94 14.54 -14.15
N THR A 185 -5.87 14.99 -12.91
CA THR A 185 -7.04 15.23 -12.07
C THR A 185 -6.90 16.54 -11.28
N GLU A 186 -7.97 16.99 -10.66
CA GLU A 186 -7.93 18.15 -9.76
C GLU A 186 -7.24 17.79 -8.44
N LYS A 187 -6.81 18.82 -7.71
CA LYS A 187 -6.30 18.67 -6.34
C LYS A 187 -7.31 17.89 -5.50
N PRO A 188 -6.91 16.81 -4.84
CA PRO A 188 -7.81 16.05 -3.98
C PRO A 188 -8.45 16.95 -2.92
N ALA A 189 -9.77 16.85 -2.77
CA ALA A 189 -10.47 17.58 -1.73
C ALA A 189 -9.97 17.11 -0.37
N MET A 190 -9.59 18.08 0.47
CA MET A 190 -9.17 17.81 1.84
C MET A 190 -10.43 17.56 2.70
N LYS A 191 -10.22 17.01 3.90
CA LYS A 191 -11.28 16.81 4.88
C LYS A 191 -12.07 18.12 5.09
N LYS A 192 -13.39 18.04 4.87
CA LYS A 192 -14.32 19.17 5.05
C LYS A 192 -14.88 19.17 6.47
N ALA A 193 -15.19 20.35 6.96
CA ALA A 193 -15.92 20.48 8.23
C ALA A 193 -17.32 19.88 8.10
N VAL A 194 -17.81 19.30 9.20
CA VAL A 194 -19.18 18.81 9.29
C VAL A 194 -20.14 20.01 9.31
N PRO A 195 -21.24 20.01 8.56
CA PRO A 195 -22.25 21.06 8.64
C PRO A 195 -22.82 21.21 10.07
N ALA A 196 -23.16 22.43 10.45
CA ALA A 196 -23.76 22.69 11.74
C ALA A 196 -25.04 21.85 11.95
N GLY A 197 -25.18 21.26 13.12
CA GLY A 197 -26.35 20.43 13.49
C GLY A 197 -26.25 18.96 13.06
N VAL A 198 -25.25 18.57 12.29
CA VAL A 198 -24.99 17.14 11.98
C VAL A 198 -24.18 16.53 13.11
N THR A 199 -24.66 15.43 13.64
CA THR A 199 -24.05 14.66 14.75
C THR A 199 -23.84 13.21 14.34
N VAL A 200 -23.10 12.43 15.15
CA VAL A 200 -23.00 10.97 14.96
C VAL A 200 -24.39 10.36 14.83
N LYS A 201 -25.31 10.73 15.73
CA LYS A 201 -26.69 10.23 15.68
C LYS A 201 -27.38 10.53 14.35
N THR A 202 -27.23 11.74 13.82
CA THR A 202 -27.81 12.12 12.52
C THR A 202 -27.28 11.23 11.39
N VAL A 203 -25.97 10.96 11.38
CA VAL A 203 -25.33 10.11 10.37
C VAL A 203 -25.84 8.67 10.46
N ILE A 204 -25.95 8.14 11.68
CA ILE A 204 -26.44 6.76 11.89
C ILE A 204 -27.93 6.64 11.61
N ASP A 205 -28.75 7.62 11.97
CA ASP A 205 -30.19 7.64 11.62
C ASP A 205 -30.36 7.63 10.07
N ASN A 206 -29.55 8.40 9.35
CA ASN A 206 -29.57 8.40 7.89
C ASN A 206 -29.16 7.02 7.32
N TYR A 207 -28.14 6.37 7.90
CA TYR A 207 -27.74 5.02 7.51
C TYR A 207 -28.88 4.01 7.76
N ILE A 208 -29.48 4.03 8.94
CA ILE A 208 -30.62 3.16 9.27
C ILE A 208 -31.75 3.34 8.27
N ASN A 209 -32.11 4.58 7.94
CA ASN A 209 -33.13 4.88 6.94
C ASN A 209 -32.74 4.38 5.54
N ALA A 210 -31.47 4.56 5.16
CA ALA A 210 -30.96 4.15 3.84
C ALA A 210 -31.01 2.63 3.63
N ILE A 211 -30.81 1.84 4.70
CA ILE A 211 -30.84 0.37 4.62
C ILE A 211 -32.20 -0.26 4.83
N GLY A 212 -33.28 0.52 5.01
CA GLY A 212 -34.66 0.00 5.13
C GLY A 212 -35.44 0.48 6.33
N GLY A 213 -34.79 1.22 7.22
CA GLY A 213 -35.41 1.81 8.42
C GLY A 213 -35.50 0.84 9.61
N ASP A 214 -35.75 1.41 10.77
CA ASP A 214 -35.80 0.73 12.08
C ASP A 214 -36.67 -0.54 12.09
N LYS A 215 -37.85 -0.46 11.47
CA LYS A 215 -38.76 -1.61 11.43
C LYS A 215 -38.21 -2.79 10.66
N ALA A 216 -37.57 -2.52 9.51
CA ALA A 216 -37.00 -3.56 8.66
C ALA A 216 -35.81 -4.22 9.37
N ILE A 217 -34.85 -3.45 9.86
CA ILE A 217 -33.65 -4.00 10.52
C ILE A 217 -33.99 -4.78 11.80
N LYS A 218 -34.95 -4.33 12.62
CA LYS A 218 -35.42 -5.06 13.81
C LYS A 218 -36.13 -6.38 13.50
N SER A 219 -36.62 -6.56 12.29
CA SER A 219 -37.22 -7.83 11.83
C SER A 219 -36.20 -8.89 11.43
N VAL A 220 -34.93 -8.48 11.24
CA VAL A 220 -33.83 -9.38 10.84
C VAL A 220 -33.39 -10.20 12.06
N LYS A 221 -33.43 -11.52 11.93
CA LYS A 221 -32.95 -12.48 12.95
C LYS A 221 -31.64 -13.13 12.56
N SER A 222 -31.36 -13.20 11.26
CA SER A 222 -30.10 -13.72 10.75
C SER A 222 -29.82 -13.23 9.34
N ILE A 223 -28.55 -13.21 8.97
CA ILE A 223 -28.08 -12.96 7.60
C ILE A 223 -27.05 -14.03 7.25
N ALA A 224 -27.17 -14.60 6.06
CA ALA A 224 -26.18 -15.49 5.46
C ALA A 224 -25.71 -14.91 4.13
N TYR A 225 -24.41 -14.77 3.97
CA TYR A 225 -23.74 -14.36 2.72
C TYR A 225 -23.03 -15.57 2.11
N LEU A 226 -23.17 -15.73 0.81
CA LEU A 226 -22.38 -16.64 -0.03
C LEU A 226 -21.80 -15.86 -1.17
N GLY A 227 -20.50 -15.95 -1.38
CA GLY A 227 -19.81 -15.23 -2.43
C GLY A 227 -18.55 -15.93 -2.90
N SER A 228 -17.85 -15.27 -3.81
CA SER A 228 -16.53 -15.67 -4.27
C SER A 228 -15.55 -14.51 -4.18
N ALA A 229 -14.34 -14.82 -3.79
CA ALA A 229 -13.23 -13.87 -3.79
C ALA A 229 -12.25 -14.21 -4.90
N LYS A 230 -11.65 -13.18 -5.50
CA LYS A 230 -10.55 -13.31 -6.45
C LYS A 230 -9.29 -12.70 -5.85
N ILE A 231 -8.21 -13.47 -5.89
CA ILE A 231 -6.86 -12.99 -5.60
C ILE A 231 -6.10 -12.99 -6.93
N PRO A 232 -5.45 -11.89 -7.33
CA PRO A 232 -4.78 -11.80 -8.64
C PRO A 232 -3.79 -12.92 -8.95
N GLN A 233 -3.20 -13.53 -7.90
CA GLN A 233 -2.19 -14.59 -8.03
C GLN A 233 -2.74 -16.00 -7.75
N ALA A 234 -4.01 -16.17 -7.39
CA ALA A 234 -4.58 -17.48 -7.10
C ALA A 234 -5.21 -18.10 -8.36
N PRO A 235 -4.84 -19.34 -8.74
CA PRO A 235 -5.34 -19.99 -9.94
C PRO A 235 -6.82 -20.42 -9.83
N MET A 236 -7.40 -20.45 -8.63
CA MET A 236 -8.76 -20.91 -8.37
C MET A 236 -9.56 -19.91 -7.53
N PRO A 237 -10.88 -19.82 -7.73
CA PRO A 237 -11.73 -18.95 -6.93
C PRO A 237 -11.79 -19.42 -5.48
N ILE A 238 -11.80 -18.45 -4.57
CA ILE A 238 -12.01 -18.67 -3.14
C ILE A 238 -13.50 -18.50 -2.87
N THR A 239 -14.10 -19.45 -2.15
CA THR A 239 -15.47 -19.33 -1.64
C THR A 239 -15.45 -18.51 -0.36
N TYR A 240 -16.31 -17.52 -0.28
CA TYR A 240 -16.57 -16.72 0.91
C TYR A 240 -17.94 -17.06 1.48
N THR A 241 -18.01 -17.34 2.77
CA THR A 241 -19.26 -17.46 3.52
C THR A 241 -19.20 -16.63 4.78
N SER A 242 -20.30 -15.93 5.09
CA SER A 242 -20.45 -15.23 6.37
C SER A 242 -21.87 -15.43 6.88
N LYS A 243 -22.00 -15.74 8.17
CA LYS A 243 -23.28 -15.99 8.83
C LYS A 243 -23.31 -15.29 10.17
N ILE A 244 -24.39 -14.58 10.44
CA ILE A 244 -24.59 -13.83 11.67
C ILE A 244 -26.03 -13.97 12.13
N ASP A 245 -26.26 -13.98 13.43
CA ASP A 245 -27.61 -14.01 13.97
C ASP A 245 -27.86 -13.05 15.15
N SER A 246 -29.14 -12.88 15.49
CA SER A 246 -29.58 -12.02 16.59
C SER A 246 -29.23 -12.52 18.01
N LYS A 247 -28.61 -13.69 18.12
CA LYS A 247 -28.12 -14.24 19.40
C LYS A 247 -26.65 -13.84 19.66
N GLY A 248 -26.07 -13.00 18.81
CA GLY A 248 -24.67 -12.60 18.91
C GLY A 248 -23.70 -13.70 18.48
N ARG A 249 -24.08 -14.47 17.47
CA ARG A 249 -23.23 -15.50 16.87
C ARG A 249 -22.82 -15.10 15.48
N PHE A 250 -21.57 -15.33 15.15
CA PHE A 250 -20.95 -14.99 13.88
C PHE A 250 -20.02 -16.10 13.42
N ALA A 251 -20.04 -16.40 12.14
CA ALA A 251 -19.07 -17.29 11.51
C ALA A 251 -18.73 -16.75 10.12
N GLU A 252 -17.44 -16.64 9.84
CA GLU A 252 -16.91 -16.23 8.54
C GLU A 252 -15.86 -17.24 8.09
N GLU A 253 -15.89 -17.60 6.81
CA GLU A 253 -14.93 -18.55 6.25
C GLU A 253 -14.54 -18.20 4.82
N LEU A 254 -13.24 -18.25 4.55
CA LEU A 254 -12.65 -18.30 3.22
C LEU A 254 -12.13 -19.72 2.98
N SER A 255 -12.62 -20.37 1.93
CA SER A 255 -12.21 -21.71 1.57
C SER A 255 -11.86 -21.82 0.07
N MET A 256 -10.99 -22.77 -0.25
CA MET A 256 -10.59 -23.05 -1.64
C MET A 256 -10.80 -24.51 -1.95
N ALA A 257 -11.38 -24.80 -3.13
CA ALA A 257 -11.60 -26.17 -3.56
C ALA A 257 -10.26 -26.96 -3.58
N GLY A 258 -10.29 -28.14 -2.97
CA GLY A 258 -9.10 -29.01 -2.86
C GLY A 258 -8.11 -28.64 -1.74
N MET A 259 -8.17 -27.45 -1.16
CA MET A 259 -7.33 -27.03 -0.04
C MET A 259 -8.10 -26.86 1.28
N GLY A 260 -9.43 -26.85 1.23
CA GLY A 260 -10.28 -26.66 2.43
C GLY A 260 -10.32 -25.22 2.92
N SER A 261 -10.49 -25.05 4.25
CA SER A 261 -10.58 -23.74 4.91
C SER A 261 -9.21 -23.05 4.97
N LEU A 262 -9.12 -21.87 4.38
CA LEU A 262 -7.92 -21.02 4.43
C LEU A 262 -7.93 -20.14 5.68
N MET A 263 -9.11 -19.61 6.01
CA MET A 263 -9.35 -18.76 7.17
C MET A 263 -10.78 -19.01 7.67
N LYS A 264 -10.94 -19.16 8.95
CA LYS A 264 -12.26 -19.26 9.60
C LYS A 264 -12.25 -18.47 10.90
N GLN A 265 -13.30 -17.70 11.13
CA GLN A 265 -13.55 -17.00 12.39
C GLN A 265 -14.93 -17.38 12.90
N VAL A 266 -15.05 -17.66 14.18
CA VAL A 266 -16.32 -18.02 14.80
C VAL A 266 -16.46 -17.33 16.15
N VAL A 267 -17.63 -16.75 16.38
CA VAL A 267 -18.10 -16.27 17.69
C VAL A 267 -19.36 -17.04 18.06
N ASN A 268 -19.37 -17.64 19.25
CA ASN A 268 -20.53 -18.35 19.79
C ASN A 268 -20.70 -17.98 21.25
N GLY A 269 -21.55 -17.01 21.53
CA GLY A 269 -21.79 -16.50 22.88
C GLY A 269 -20.52 -15.91 23.53
N ASN A 270 -19.98 -16.63 24.52
CA ASN A 270 -18.80 -16.19 25.26
C ASN A 270 -17.48 -16.81 24.75
N THR A 271 -17.51 -17.50 23.64
CA THR A 271 -16.34 -18.13 23.04
C THR A 271 -16.12 -17.61 21.63
N ALA A 272 -14.87 -17.39 21.24
CA ALA A 272 -14.51 -17.06 19.88
C ALA A 272 -13.18 -17.73 19.52
N TYR A 273 -13.02 -18.03 18.25
CA TYR A 273 -11.76 -18.49 17.72
C TYR A 273 -11.53 -18.00 16.28
N ALA A 274 -10.26 -17.90 15.91
CA ALA A 274 -9.82 -17.81 14.52
C ALA A 274 -8.98 -19.04 14.17
N ALA A 275 -9.16 -19.55 12.96
CA ALA A 275 -8.33 -20.61 12.41
C ALA A 275 -7.75 -20.17 11.07
N GLN A 276 -6.47 -20.45 10.87
CA GLN A 276 -5.76 -20.17 9.63
C GLN A 276 -4.88 -21.38 9.27
N GLN A 277 -5.04 -21.90 8.07
CA GLN A 277 -4.29 -23.07 7.58
C GLN A 277 -4.28 -24.26 8.57
N GLY A 278 -5.42 -24.50 9.21
CA GLY A 278 -5.57 -25.59 10.18
C GLY A 278 -5.12 -25.29 11.62
N GLN A 279 -4.46 -24.17 11.86
CA GLN A 279 -4.10 -23.72 13.21
C GLN A 279 -5.25 -22.91 13.83
N LYS A 280 -5.75 -23.36 14.98
CA LYS A 280 -6.85 -22.71 15.70
C LYS A 280 -6.30 -21.94 16.90
N LYS A 281 -6.63 -20.63 16.97
CA LYS A 281 -6.37 -19.76 18.12
C LYS A 281 -7.70 -19.41 18.79
N VAL A 282 -7.84 -19.73 20.07
CA VAL A 282 -8.97 -19.29 20.89
C VAL A 282 -8.70 -17.83 21.30
N MET A 283 -9.73 -17.00 21.22
CA MET A 283 -9.65 -15.57 21.58
C MET A 283 -10.02 -15.37 23.03
N GLU A 284 -9.25 -14.53 23.72
CA GLU A 284 -9.44 -14.19 25.13
C GLU A 284 -9.32 -12.69 25.36
N GLY A 285 -9.78 -12.19 26.51
CA GLY A 285 -9.62 -10.81 26.92
C GLY A 285 -10.14 -9.81 25.89
N LYS A 286 -9.28 -8.88 25.48
CA LYS A 286 -9.61 -7.80 24.52
C LYS A 286 -9.99 -8.34 23.14
N GLU A 287 -9.25 -9.32 22.62
CA GLU A 287 -9.53 -9.93 21.31
C GLU A 287 -10.94 -10.58 21.26
N LEU A 288 -11.34 -11.25 22.33
CA LEU A 288 -12.68 -11.82 22.44
C LEU A 288 -13.75 -10.72 22.46
N ALA A 289 -13.52 -9.62 23.19
CA ALA A 289 -14.47 -8.51 23.27
C ALA A 289 -14.67 -7.85 21.90
N GLU A 290 -13.60 -7.62 21.14
CA GLU A 290 -13.65 -7.05 19.79
C GLU A 290 -14.40 -7.97 18.81
N MET A 291 -14.13 -9.29 18.83
CA MET A 291 -14.85 -10.24 17.99
C MET A 291 -16.36 -10.31 18.35
N LYS A 292 -16.72 -10.15 19.61
CA LYS A 292 -18.12 -10.11 20.03
C LYS A 292 -18.85 -8.86 19.55
N GLU A 293 -18.17 -7.72 19.44
CA GLU A 293 -18.75 -6.50 18.83
C GLU A 293 -19.08 -6.75 17.33
N SER A 294 -18.24 -7.49 16.62
CA SER A 294 -18.49 -7.86 15.21
C SER A 294 -19.65 -8.84 15.04
N ALA A 295 -20.02 -9.59 16.10
CA ALA A 295 -21.11 -10.55 16.06
C ALA A 295 -22.51 -9.94 16.30
N VAL A 296 -22.64 -8.62 16.17
CA VAL A 296 -23.91 -7.90 16.35
C VAL A 296 -24.49 -7.53 14.97
N LEU A 297 -25.73 -7.93 14.72
CA LEU A 297 -26.46 -7.50 13.53
C LEU A 297 -26.57 -5.99 13.49
N PHE A 298 -26.13 -5.38 12.38
CA PHE A 298 -26.13 -3.93 12.19
C PHE A 298 -25.43 -3.18 13.35
N SER A 299 -24.22 -3.62 13.68
CA SER A 299 -23.41 -3.05 14.79
C SER A 299 -23.23 -1.55 14.70
N GLU A 300 -23.28 -0.97 13.49
CA GLU A 300 -23.21 0.47 13.24
C GLU A 300 -24.32 1.25 13.98
N THR A 301 -25.46 0.62 14.24
CA THR A 301 -26.55 1.26 14.97
C THR A 301 -26.17 1.63 16.41
N LEU A 302 -25.22 0.91 16.99
CA LEU A 302 -24.71 1.17 18.34
C LEU A 302 -23.87 2.45 18.41
N LEU A 303 -23.27 2.88 17.30
CA LEU A 303 -22.41 4.06 17.26
C LEU A 303 -23.14 5.33 17.66
N ALA A 304 -24.46 5.41 17.45
CA ALA A 304 -25.27 6.57 17.84
C ALA A 304 -25.30 6.85 19.34
N THR A 305 -25.07 5.82 20.17
CA THR A 305 -25.19 5.89 21.62
C THR A 305 -23.93 5.46 22.37
N LYS A 306 -22.95 4.88 21.67
CA LYS A 306 -21.68 4.44 22.26
C LYS A 306 -20.84 5.64 22.69
N ALA A 307 -20.35 5.61 23.94
CA ALA A 307 -19.48 6.66 24.45
C ALA A 307 -18.12 6.67 23.74
N GLY A 308 -17.56 7.88 23.51
CA GLY A 308 -16.26 8.05 22.85
C GLY A 308 -16.31 8.08 21.33
N VAL A 309 -17.45 7.78 20.70
CA VAL A 309 -17.63 7.87 19.25
C VAL A 309 -17.70 9.34 18.83
N THR A 310 -16.95 9.72 17.82
CA THR A 310 -16.86 11.09 17.31
C THR A 310 -17.12 11.19 15.82
N LEU A 311 -17.71 12.31 15.37
CA LEU A 311 -17.84 12.66 13.97
C LEU A 311 -16.68 13.58 13.59
N SER A 312 -15.70 13.05 12.87
CA SER A 312 -14.42 13.72 12.69
C SER A 312 -14.37 14.63 11.45
N GLY A 313 -15.34 14.51 10.53
CA GLY A 313 -15.40 15.35 9.31
C GLY A 313 -16.09 14.66 8.14
N ILE A 314 -15.92 15.26 6.98
CA ILE A 314 -16.28 14.68 5.69
C ILE A 314 -15.02 14.48 4.88
N GLU A 315 -14.76 13.26 4.43
CA GLU A 315 -13.62 12.91 3.60
C GLU A 315 -14.08 12.38 2.24
N PRO A 316 -13.39 12.72 1.14
CA PRO A 316 -13.66 12.12 -0.16
C PRO A 316 -13.16 10.67 -0.15
N LEU A 317 -14.00 9.75 -0.56
CA LEU A 317 -13.67 8.34 -0.67
C LEU A 317 -14.33 7.74 -1.93
N ASN A 318 -13.52 7.18 -2.84
CA ASN A 318 -14.00 6.53 -4.09
C ASN A 318 -14.96 7.40 -4.93
N GLY A 319 -14.72 8.72 -5.01
CA GLY A 319 -15.53 9.66 -5.78
C GLY A 319 -16.79 10.17 -5.07
N SER A 320 -17.01 9.81 -3.81
CA SER A 320 -18.08 10.31 -2.96
C SER A 320 -17.53 11.04 -1.75
N ASP A 321 -18.27 12.03 -1.25
CA ASP A 321 -18.03 12.60 0.07
C ASP A 321 -18.63 11.68 1.14
N ALA A 322 -17.87 11.32 2.17
CA ALA A 322 -18.31 10.45 3.26
C ALA A 322 -18.14 11.10 4.63
N TYR A 323 -19.16 11.04 5.46
CA TYR A 323 -19.03 11.32 6.90
C TYR A 323 -18.10 10.30 7.54
N THR A 324 -17.17 10.79 8.34
CA THR A 324 -16.14 9.96 9.00
C THR A 324 -16.48 9.86 10.49
N VAL A 325 -17.00 8.70 10.90
CA VAL A 325 -17.34 8.37 12.29
C VAL A 325 -16.23 7.52 12.88
N VAL A 326 -15.65 7.95 14.00
CA VAL A 326 -14.50 7.30 14.64
C VAL A 326 -14.91 6.67 15.96
N ASP A 327 -14.62 5.40 16.14
CA ASP A 327 -14.81 4.61 17.36
C ASP A 327 -13.50 3.88 17.70
N GLY A 328 -12.72 4.43 18.63
CA GLY A 328 -11.40 3.90 18.98
C GLY A 328 -10.46 3.82 17.77
N ASP A 329 -9.99 2.63 17.45
CA ASP A 329 -9.09 2.35 16.33
C ASP A 329 -9.84 2.07 15.01
N THR A 330 -11.18 2.16 14.99
CA THR A 330 -12.01 1.94 13.81
C THR A 330 -12.64 3.23 13.32
N THR A 331 -12.58 3.45 12.01
CA THR A 331 -13.21 4.59 11.32
C THR A 331 -14.22 4.07 10.32
N TYR A 332 -15.46 4.54 10.42
CA TYR A 332 -16.57 4.22 9.51
C TYR A 332 -16.83 5.37 8.56
N TYR A 333 -17.09 5.06 7.31
CA TYR A 333 -17.37 6.03 6.25
C TYR A 333 -18.79 5.86 5.74
N PHE A 334 -19.62 6.89 5.92
CA PHE A 334 -21.01 6.92 5.47
C PHE A 334 -21.16 7.95 4.35
N ASP A 335 -21.59 7.52 3.19
CA ASP A 335 -21.80 8.41 2.04
C ASP A 335 -22.80 9.52 2.35
N VAL A 336 -22.42 10.76 2.10
CA VAL A 336 -23.21 11.94 2.45
C VAL A 336 -24.56 11.97 1.72
N LYS A 337 -24.61 11.46 0.48
CA LYS A 337 -25.81 11.52 -0.37
C LYS A 337 -26.76 10.36 -0.13
N SER A 338 -26.25 9.15 -0.10
CA SER A 338 -27.07 7.94 0.04
C SER A 338 -27.30 7.52 1.48
N GLY A 339 -26.48 7.97 2.43
CA GLY A 339 -26.45 7.53 3.82
C GLY A 339 -25.85 6.13 4.02
N LEU A 340 -25.49 5.41 2.99
CA LEU A 340 -24.97 4.05 3.09
C LEU A 340 -23.53 4.02 3.64
N LYS A 341 -23.17 2.99 4.40
CA LYS A 341 -21.79 2.71 4.78
C LYS A 341 -21.01 2.28 3.54
N ILE A 342 -20.00 3.02 3.14
CA ILE A 342 -19.20 2.73 1.94
C ILE A 342 -17.83 2.17 2.26
N ALA A 343 -17.34 2.36 3.51
CA ALA A 343 -16.12 1.73 3.98
C ALA A 343 -16.02 1.69 5.49
N GLU A 344 -15.09 0.89 5.96
CA GLU A 344 -14.54 0.96 7.31
C GLU A 344 -13.03 0.72 7.27
N ALA A 345 -12.30 1.37 8.18
CA ALA A 345 -10.86 1.20 8.34
C ALA A 345 -10.55 0.90 9.80
N SER A 346 -9.91 -0.23 10.07
CA SER A 346 -9.49 -0.62 11.41
C SER A 346 -7.97 -0.63 11.51
N THR A 347 -7.44 -0.03 12.57
CA THR A 347 -6.00 0.05 12.83
C THR A 347 -5.63 -0.89 13.96
N SER A 348 -4.71 -1.80 13.71
CA SER A 348 -4.19 -2.74 14.71
C SER A 348 -2.66 -2.66 14.79
N GLU A 349 -2.10 -3.08 15.92
CA GLU A 349 -0.65 -3.19 16.07
C GLU A 349 -0.21 -4.61 15.75
N GLN A 350 0.65 -4.74 14.74
CA GLN A 350 1.21 -6.02 14.30
C GLN A 350 2.74 -5.91 14.29
N GLY A 351 3.42 -6.71 15.12
CA GLY A 351 4.88 -6.69 15.21
C GLY A 351 5.48 -5.33 15.58
N GLY A 352 4.79 -4.52 16.40
CA GLY A 352 5.21 -3.17 16.80
C GLY A 352 4.95 -2.08 15.75
N GLN A 353 4.24 -2.41 14.66
CA GLN A 353 3.83 -1.45 13.63
C GLN A 353 2.31 -1.32 13.58
N LYS A 354 1.82 -0.09 13.43
CA LYS A 354 0.38 0.16 13.18
C LYS A 354 0.06 -0.19 11.74
N VAL A 355 -0.84 -1.15 11.56
CA VAL A 355 -1.37 -1.58 10.27
C VAL A 355 -2.84 -1.18 10.19
N THR A 356 -3.21 -0.40 9.18
CA THR A 356 -4.60 -0.05 8.91
C THR A 356 -5.12 -0.92 7.77
N GLN A 357 -6.17 -1.65 8.05
CA GLN A 357 -6.91 -2.44 7.06
C GLN A 357 -8.19 -1.71 6.72
N MET A 358 -8.48 -1.57 5.42
CA MET A 358 -9.68 -0.93 4.93
C MET A 358 -10.54 -1.94 4.18
N THR A 359 -11.82 -1.98 4.52
CA THR A 359 -12.86 -2.70 3.77
C THR A 359 -13.79 -1.69 3.14
N THR A 360 -14.05 -1.80 1.84
CA THR A 360 -15.05 -1.00 1.15
C THR A 360 -16.27 -1.84 0.81
N TYR A 361 -17.44 -1.21 0.81
CA TYR A 361 -18.74 -1.84 0.57
C TYR A 361 -19.42 -1.20 -0.63
N GLY A 362 -20.00 -2.02 -1.49
CA GLY A 362 -20.69 -1.56 -2.70
C GLY A 362 -21.81 -2.50 -3.14
N ASP A 363 -22.46 -2.13 -4.27
CA ASP A 363 -23.53 -2.93 -4.85
C ASP A 363 -24.62 -3.29 -3.82
N TYR A 364 -25.17 -2.27 -3.16
CA TYR A 364 -26.25 -2.45 -2.18
C TYR A 364 -27.55 -2.84 -2.88
N ARG A 365 -28.12 -4.00 -2.50
CA ARG A 365 -29.37 -4.54 -3.06
C ARG A 365 -30.38 -4.78 -1.94
N ASP A 366 -31.68 -4.66 -2.28
CA ASP A 366 -32.75 -4.99 -1.36
C ASP A 366 -32.89 -6.52 -1.22
N VAL A 367 -32.89 -6.97 0.04
CA VAL A 367 -33.17 -8.37 0.41
C VAL A 367 -34.22 -8.37 1.53
N LYS A 368 -35.45 -8.66 1.18
CA LYS A 368 -36.59 -8.68 2.12
C LYS A 368 -36.80 -7.35 2.88
N GLY A 369 -36.61 -6.23 2.18
CA GLY A 369 -36.81 -4.87 2.72
C GLY A 369 -35.59 -4.30 3.46
N VAL A 370 -34.45 -4.98 3.45
CA VAL A 370 -33.20 -4.47 3.99
C VAL A 370 -32.15 -4.42 2.89
N LYS A 371 -31.47 -3.27 2.72
CA LYS A 371 -30.37 -3.14 1.76
C LYS A 371 -29.07 -3.66 2.37
N LEU A 372 -28.47 -4.63 1.70
CA LEU A 372 -27.21 -5.28 2.09
C LEU A 372 -26.18 -5.18 0.96
N PRO A 373 -24.88 -5.06 1.27
CA PRO A 373 -23.83 -4.98 0.25
C PRO A 373 -23.61 -6.33 -0.43
N PHE A 374 -23.50 -6.33 -1.75
CA PHE A 374 -23.16 -7.49 -2.57
C PHE A 374 -21.72 -7.49 -3.06
N ASN A 375 -20.97 -6.41 -2.77
CA ASN A 375 -19.53 -6.34 -3.02
C ASN A 375 -18.81 -5.82 -1.79
N GLN A 376 -17.72 -6.49 -1.43
CA GLN A 376 -16.78 -6.08 -0.40
C GLN A 376 -15.37 -6.18 -0.96
N ILE A 377 -14.57 -5.13 -0.78
CA ILE A 377 -13.16 -5.16 -1.15
C ILE A 377 -12.35 -4.94 0.12
N MET A 378 -11.59 -5.95 0.52
CA MET A 378 -10.73 -5.93 1.70
C MET A 378 -9.28 -5.76 1.27
N ASN A 379 -8.53 -4.91 1.97
CA ASN A 379 -7.08 -4.80 1.79
C ASN A 379 -6.37 -5.43 3.00
N VAL A 380 -5.88 -6.64 2.81
CA VAL A 380 -5.18 -7.46 3.82
C VAL A 380 -3.69 -7.69 3.46
N GLY A 381 -3.05 -6.67 2.86
CA GLY A 381 -1.73 -6.77 2.25
C GLY A 381 -1.78 -7.06 0.74
N PHE A 382 -2.92 -7.52 0.26
CA PHE A 382 -3.35 -7.60 -1.14
C PHE A 382 -4.86 -7.29 -1.19
N GLU A 383 -5.34 -6.92 -2.36
CA GLU A 383 -6.76 -6.63 -2.57
C GLU A 383 -7.55 -7.94 -2.73
N LEU A 384 -8.56 -8.14 -1.87
CA LEU A 384 -9.48 -9.25 -1.91
C LEU A 384 -10.86 -8.73 -2.31
N ASP A 385 -11.23 -8.88 -3.59
CA ASP A 385 -12.54 -8.48 -4.13
C ASP A 385 -13.54 -9.63 -3.94
N ILE A 386 -14.47 -9.47 -2.99
CA ILE A 386 -15.50 -10.45 -2.64
C ILE A 386 -16.82 -10.03 -3.28
N LYS A 387 -17.37 -10.87 -4.16
CA LYS A 387 -18.68 -10.67 -4.79
C LYS A 387 -19.66 -11.69 -4.28
N MET A 388 -20.74 -11.19 -3.67
CA MET A 388 -21.81 -12.06 -3.15
C MET A 388 -22.67 -12.55 -4.31
N SER A 389 -22.80 -13.86 -4.42
CA SER A 389 -23.72 -14.52 -5.34
C SER A 389 -25.11 -14.67 -4.75
N GLU A 390 -25.18 -14.80 -3.40
CA GLU A 390 -26.43 -14.94 -2.67
C GLU A 390 -26.33 -14.28 -1.29
N VAL A 391 -27.42 -13.59 -0.90
CA VAL A 391 -27.60 -13.08 0.47
C VAL A 391 -28.99 -13.46 0.95
N LYS A 392 -29.08 -14.12 2.11
CA LYS A 392 -30.33 -14.58 2.72
C LYS A 392 -30.58 -13.87 4.04
N VAL A 393 -31.80 -13.37 4.21
CA VAL A 393 -32.26 -12.76 5.46
C VAL A 393 -33.28 -13.70 6.12
N ASN A 394 -33.05 -14.03 7.40
CA ASN A 394 -33.84 -14.96 8.21
C ASN A 394 -33.87 -16.40 7.67
N GLU A 395 -32.90 -16.76 6.87
CA GLU A 395 -32.74 -18.11 6.28
C GLU A 395 -31.24 -18.44 6.17
N GLY A 396 -30.92 -19.74 6.02
CA GLY A 396 -29.56 -20.19 5.69
C GLY A 396 -28.57 -20.18 6.88
N VAL A 397 -29.06 -19.96 8.11
CA VAL A 397 -28.23 -19.95 9.33
C VAL A 397 -28.76 -21.06 10.29
N ASN A 398 -27.85 -21.94 10.72
CA ASN A 398 -28.12 -23.04 11.62
C ASN A 398 -27.14 -23.07 12.80
N ASP A 399 -27.48 -23.78 13.88
CA ASP A 399 -26.61 -23.86 15.07
C ASP A 399 -25.23 -24.48 14.76
N ALA A 400 -25.17 -25.42 13.82
CA ALA A 400 -23.92 -26.06 13.39
C ALA A 400 -22.90 -25.07 12.72
N ASP A 401 -23.38 -23.95 12.20
CA ASP A 401 -22.53 -22.98 11.55
C ASP A 401 -21.55 -22.29 12.52
N PHE A 402 -21.86 -22.30 13.81
CA PHE A 402 -21.11 -21.61 14.86
C PHE A 402 -20.29 -22.57 15.75
N GLN A 403 -19.90 -23.73 15.24
CA GLN A 403 -19.10 -24.73 15.94
C GLN A 403 -17.62 -24.72 15.54
#